data_8652653b0c62d5f43eeb89fb5aa17ca2
#
_entry.id   8652653b0c62d5f43eeb89fb5aa17ca2
#
_cell.length_a   1.000
_cell.length_b   1.000
_cell.length_c   1.000
_cell.angle_alpha   90.00
_cell.angle_beta   90.00
_cell.angle_gamma   90.00
#
_symmetry.space_group_name_H-M   'P 1'
#
loop_
_entity.id
_entity.type
_entity.pdbx_description
1 polymer ?
#
loop_
_entity_poly.entity_id
_entity_poly.type
_entity_poly.pdbx_seq_one_letter_code
_entity_poly.pdbx_strand_id
1 'polypeptide(L)'
;MNKFKTAIFAATMMTAATGMTAEVSGNVALGSEYFFRGVDQSGGEALSGGFDVNFDNGFYVGTWASSIDFSNGPELDYYFGYGGSLTEEVSYDIGYLFYGYPGDTSNDFEELYGSVSFGSATVGFNYSDDYFASTGETTYLYVDYGFDLGENLSLGLHYGTIDADDSVAYDAVFEDAIDDYSITLSTEMAGVGIDFSFIDSSGSGALDADAEFAVTFSKSL
;
A
#
# COMPACT_ATOMS: atom_id res chain seq x y z
N MET A 1 -8.34 -26.37 7.44
CA MET A 1 -8.95 -25.17 6.85
C MET A 1 -8.19 -23.99 7.42
N ASN A 2 -7.09 -23.64 6.79
CA ASN A 2 -6.25 -22.52 7.21
C ASN A 2 -6.74 -21.27 6.51
N LYS A 3 -7.20 -20.31 7.30
CA LYS A 3 -7.63 -19.01 6.81
C LYS A 3 -6.37 -18.19 6.60
N PHE A 4 -5.99 -17.93 5.36
CA PHE A 4 -5.09 -16.85 5.07
C PHE A 4 -5.68 -15.58 5.67
N LYS A 5 -5.05 -15.10 6.69
CA LYS A 5 -5.28 -13.76 7.20
C LYS A 5 -4.30 -12.88 6.46
N THR A 6 -4.73 -12.30 5.33
CA THR A 6 -4.22 -10.97 4.99
C THR A 6 -4.19 -10.22 6.29
N ALA A 7 -3.08 -9.60 6.64
CA ALA A 7 -2.93 -8.90 7.90
C ALA A 7 -3.88 -7.68 7.92
N ILE A 8 -5.17 -7.96 8.11
CA ILE A 8 -6.17 -6.98 8.51
C ILE A 8 -6.01 -6.89 10.02
N PHE A 9 -5.49 -5.78 10.46
CA PHE A 9 -5.14 -5.46 11.83
C PHE A 9 -6.34 -5.61 12.77
N ALA A 10 -6.12 -6.25 13.92
CA ALA A 10 -7.13 -6.48 14.93
C ALA A 10 -7.26 -5.28 15.86
N ALA A 11 -8.46 -4.86 16.07
CA ALA A 11 -8.91 -3.65 16.73
C ALA A 11 -9.33 -3.79 18.17
N THR A 12 -9.42 -2.65 18.82
CA THR A 12 -10.07 -2.46 20.12
C THR A 12 -11.41 -1.75 19.92
N MET A 13 -12.50 -2.35 20.42
CA MET A 13 -13.87 -1.84 20.25
C MET A 13 -14.12 -0.54 21.02
N MET A 14 -14.67 0.46 20.33
CA MET A 14 -15.44 1.53 20.96
C MET A 14 -16.89 1.46 20.49
N THR A 15 -17.82 1.31 21.43
CA THR A 15 -19.26 1.29 21.16
C THR A 15 -19.80 2.69 20.96
N ALA A 16 -20.18 3.03 19.73
CA ALA A 16 -20.98 4.22 19.45
C ALA A 16 -22.45 3.83 19.25
N ALA A 17 -23.35 4.58 19.87
CA ALA A 17 -24.78 4.32 19.84
C ALA A 17 -25.39 4.56 18.47
N THR A 18 -26.23 3.63 18.06
CA THR A 18 -27.23 3.56 16.98
C THR A 18 -26.84 2.70 15.76
N GLY A 19 -26.89 1.36 15.90
CA GLY A 19 -27.20 0.47 14.77
C GLY A 19 -26.10 0.12 13.79
N MET A 20 -24.93 0.72 13.84
CA MET A 20 -23.70 0.30 13.15
C MET A 20 -22.60 0.11 14.18
N THR A 21 -21.96 -1.03 14.22
CA THR A 21 -20.74 -1.21 14.98
C THR A 21 -19.56 -0.78 14.12
N ALA A 22 -18.63 -0.11 14.73
CA ALA A 22 -17.39 0.30 14.09
C ALA A 22 -16.21 -0.22 14.90
N GLU A 23 -15.23 -0.76 14.22
CA GLU A 23 -13.98 -1.24 14.79
C GLU A 23 -12.88 -0.25 14.43
N VAL A 24 -12.13 0.21 15.44
CA VAL A 24 -10.98 1.10 15.24
C VAL A 24 -9.70 0.30 15.42
N SER A 25 -8.80 0.39 14.45
CA SER A 25 -7.47 -0.20 14.49
C SER A 25 -6.39 0.85 14.21
N GLY A 26 -5.18 0.54 14.60
CA GLY A 26 -4.02 1.35 14.26
C GLY A 26 -2.81 0.48 14.02
N ASN A 27 -1.81 1.05 13.39
CA ASN A 27 -0.53 0.41 13.17
C ASN A 27 0.62 1.41 13.27
N VAL A 28 1.82 0.89 13.50
CA VAL A 28 3.06 1.62 13.38
C VAL A 28 4.10 0.70 12.76
N ALA A 29 4.95 1.23 11.89
CA ALA A 29 6.06 0.49 11.31
C ALA A 29 7.33 1.33 11.27
N LEU A 30 8.47 0.63 11.29
CA LEU A 30 9.80 1.18 11.08
C LEU A 30 10.47 0.34 9.99
N GLY A 31 10.71 0.96 8.85
CA GLY A 31 11.40 0.38 7.70
C GLY A 31 12.83 0.89 7.58
N SER A 32 13.71 0.10 6.96
CA SER A 32 15.00 0.63 6.48
C SER A 32 14.79 1.68 5.40
N GLU A 33 13.70 1.54 4.62
CA GLU A 33 13.26 2.41 3.54
C GLU A 33 11.76 2.26 3.32
N TYR A 34 11.15 3.24 2.63
CA TYR A 34 9.78 3.20 2.17
C TYR A 34 9.75 3.23 0.64
N PHE A 35 9.19 2.22 0.02
CA PHE A 35 9.01 2.12 -1.43
C PHE A 35 7.54 2.26 -1.81
N PHE A 36 7.30 3.04 -2.87
CA PHE A 36 6.01 3.15 -3.51
C PHE A 36 6.15 2.77 -4.98
N ARG A 37 5.52 1.67 -5.42
CA ARG A 37 5.62 1.13 -6.78
C ARG A 37 7.07 1.01 -7.25
N GLY A 38 7.91 0.39 -6.41
CA GLY A 38 9.32 0.17 -6.71
C GLY A 38 10.25 1.38 -6.56
N VAL A 39 9.71 2.57 -6.30
CA VAL A 39 10.49 3.81 -6.14
C VAL A 39 10.69 4.13 -4.66
N ASP A 40 11.94 4.33 -4.22
CA ASP A 40 12.26 4.77 -2.86
C ASP A 40 11.72 6.18 -2.59
N GLN A 41 10.98 6.32 -1.49
CA GLN A 41 10.33 7.56 -1.07
C GLN A 41 11.06 8.23 0.10
N SER A 42 11.86 7.51 0.84
CA SER A 42 12.41 7.98 2.13
C SER A 42 13.91 8.24 2.13
N GLY A 43 14.66 7.72 1.16
CA GLY A 43 16.11 7.86 1.08
C GLY A 43 16.84 7.31 2.32
N GLY A 44 16.19 6.42 3.08
CA GLY A 44 16.66 5.83 4.33
C GLY A 44 15.51 5.47 5.27
N GLU A 45 15.77 5.39 6.57
CA GLU A 45 14.82 4.87 7.55
C GLU A 45 13.49 5.64 7.52
N ALA A 46 12.38 4.89 7.38
CA ALA A 46 11.03 5.40 7.36
C ALA A 46 10.24 4.97 8.60
N LEU A 47 9.62 5.95 9.27
CA LEU A 47 8.60 5.72 10.28
C LEU A 47 7.23 5.94 9.64
N SER A 48 6.37 4.94 9.70
CA SER A 48 5.01 5.01 9.15
C SER A 48 3.97 4.48 10.12
N GLY A 49 2.71 4.77 9.85
CA GLY A 49 1.60 4.26 10.63
C GLY A 49 0.30 4.96 10.32
N GLY A 50 -0.80 4.39 10.83
CA GLY A 50 -2.13 4.90 10.52
C GLY A 50 -3.20 4.40 11.46
N PHE A 51 -4.43 4.84 11.17
CA PHE A 51 -5.64 4.43 11.86
C PHE A 51 -6.74 4.14 10.85
N ASP A 52 -7.50 3.09 11.13
CA ASP A 52 -8.65 2.66 10.35
C ASP A 52 -9.90 2.60 11.21
N VAL A 53 -11.04 2.91 10.60
CA VAL A 53 -12.37 2.67 11.14
C VAL A 53 -13.11 1.77 10.16
N ASN A 54 -13.40 0.55 10.56
CA ASN A 54 -14.12 -0.44 9.77
C ASN A 54 -15.53 -0.59 10.28
N PHE A 55 -16.52 -0.57 9.39
CA PHE A 55 -17.94 -0.72 9.70
C PHE A 55 -18.45 -2.12 9.31
N ASP A 56 -19.39 -2.66 10.06
CA ASP A 56 -19.97 -4.00 9.82
C ASP A 56 -20.56 -4.20 8.43
N ASN A 57 -20.92 -3.10 7.75
CA ASN A 57 -21.51 -3.15 6.42
C ASN A 57 -20.45 -3.24 5.30
N GLY A 58 -19.15 -3.25 5.63
CA GLY A 58 -18.05 -3.30 4.69
C GLY A 58 -17.48 -1.93 4.29
N PHE A 59 -18.11 -0.82 4.71
CA PHE A 59 -17.52 0.51 4.53
C PHE A 59 -16.33 0.70 5.49
N TYR A 60 -15.31 1.41 5.06
CA TYR A 60 -14.18 1.82 5.88
C TYR A 60 -13.68 3.21 5.54
N VAL A 61 -12.98 3.82 6.49
CA VAL A 61 -12.24 5.08 6.31
C VAL A 61 -10.97 5.01 7.14
N GLY A 62 -9.89 5.56 6.61
CA GLY A 62 -8.63 5.55 7.33
C GLY A 62 -7.71 6.69 6.95
N THR A 63 -6.59 6.73 7.65
CA THR A 63 -5.47 7.62 7.36
C THR A 63 -4.17 6.88 7.60
N TRP A 64 -3.17 7.20 6.80
CA TRP A 64 -1.82 6.70 6.96
C TRP A 64 -0.82 7.83 6.76
N ALA A 65 0.38 7.67 7.30
CA ALA A 65 1.45 8.64 7.14
C ALA A 65 2.80 7.94 7.11
N SER A 66 3.76 8.50 6.38
CA SER A 66 5.15 8.08 6.39
C SER A 66 6.11 9.25 6.30
N SER A 67 7.30 9.06 6.86
CA SER A 67 8.43 9.93 6.54
C SER A 67 8.88 9.68 5.11
N ILE A 68 9.16 10.79 4.41
CA ILE A 68 9.68 10.84 3.03
C ILE A 68 10.81 11.86 2.97
N ASP A 69 11.65 11.84 1.91
CA ASP A 69 12.81 12.73 1.81
C ASP A 69 12.69 13.82 0.73
N PHE A 70 11.78 13.66 -0.24
CA PHE A 70 11.57 14.61 -1.34
C PHE A 70 10.67 15.81 -0.97
N SER A 71 10.10 15.84 0.22
CA SER A 71 9.25 16.93 0.72
C SER A 71 9.65 17.36 2.12
N ASN A 72 9.39 18.64 2.50
CA ASN A 72 9.62 19.16 3.85
C ASN A 72 8.52 18.74 4.84
N GLY A 73 8.08 17.52 4.81
CA GLY A 73 7.03 16.97 5.65
C GLY A 73 6.78 15.51 5.36
N PRO A 74 5.92 14.86 6.12
CA PRO A 74 5.52 13.49 5.84
C PRO A 74 4.56 13.42 4.65
N GLU A 75 4.41 12.24 4.06
CA GLU A 75 3.23 11.85 3.31
C GLU A 75 2.07 11.64 4.29
N LEU A 76 0.88 12.13 3.95
CA LEU A 76 -0.35 11.98 4.71
C LEU A 76 -1.48 11.53 3.79
N ASP A 77 -1.96 10.32 4.01
CA ASP A 77 -2.99 9.71 3.19
C ASP A 77 -4.32 9.67 3.91
N TYR A 78 -5.38 9.90 3.15
CA TYR A 78 -6.75 9.79 3.61
C TYR A 78 -7.53 8.94 2.61
N TYR A 79 -8.19 7.90 3.10
CA TYR A 79 -8.89 6.98 2.24
C TYR A 79 -10.24 6.55 2.82
N PHE A 80 -11.10 6.15 1.93
CA PHE A 80 -12.34 5.47 2.26
C PHE A 80 -12.68 4.45 1.17
N GLY A 81 -13.41 3.42 1.54
CA GLY A 81 -13.76 2.39 0.58
C GLY A 81 -14.86 1.46 1.08
N TYR A 82 -15.11 0.48 0.25
CA TYR A 82 -16.09 -0.55 0.51
C TYR A 82 -15.55 -1.91 0.05
N GLY A 83 -15.41 -2.82 1.01
CA GLY A 83 -14.92 -4.16 0.77
C GLY A 83 -15.90 -5.23 1.24
N GLY A 84 -15.79 -6.41 0.66
CA GLY A 84 -16.64 -7.52 1.03
C GLY A 84 -16.27 -8.83 0.36
N SER A 85 -16.98 -9.90 0.77
CA SER A 85 -16.83 -11.23 0.18
C SER A 85 -18.01 -11.53 -0.72
N LEU A 86 -17.73 -11.93 -1.96
CA LEU A 86 -18.74 -12.46 -2.90
C LEU A 86 -19.00 -13.94 -2.65
N THR A 87 -17.95 -14.68 -2.27
CA THR A 87 -18.00 -16.10 -1.88
C THR A 87 -17.00 -16.35 -0.76
N GLU A 88 -16.87 -17.61 -0.29
CA GLU A 88 -15.84 -17.98 0.69
C GLU A 88 -14.39 -17.80 0.16
N GLU A 89 -14.23 -17.80 -1.15
CA GLU A 89 -12.92 -17.73 -1.82
C GLU A 89 -12.69 -16.42 -2.56
N VAL A 90 -13.75 -15.63 -2.83
CA VAL A 90 -13.66 -14.38 -3.62
C VAL A 90 -14.05 -13.20 -2.76
N SER A 91 -13.15 -12.22 -2.67
CA SER A 91 -13.40 -10.92 -2.06
C SER A 91 -13.11 -9.79 -3.05
N TYR A 92 -13.64 -8.63 -2.76
CA TYR A 92 -13.41 -7.41 -3.53
C TYR A 92 -13.20 -6.23 -2.60
N ASP A 93 -12.54 -5.22 -3.12
CA ASP A 93 -12.38 -3.91 -2.51
C ASP A 93 -12.50 -2.83 -3.60
N ILE A 94 -13.08 -1.68 -3.26
CA ILE A 94 -13.08 -0.49 -4.09
C ILE A 94 -13.05 0.73 -3.17
N GLY A 95 -12.24 1.73 -3.52
CA GLY A 95 -12.11 2.91 -2.68
C GLY A 95 -11.48 4.09 -3.41
N TYR A 96 -11.30 5.13 -2.63
CA TYR A 96 -10.69 6.37 -3.05
C TYR A 96 -9.61 6.73 -2.03
N LEU A 97 -8.47 7.17 -2.53
CA LEU A 97 -7.29 7.50 -1.75
C LEU A 97 -6.76 8.87 -2.20
N PHE A 98 -6.59 9.77 -1.26
CA PHE A 98 -5.91 11.05 -1.43
C PHE A 98 -4.53 10.96 -0.79
N TYR A 99 -3.50 11.23 -1.58
CA TYR A 99 -2.11 11.37 -1.15
C TYR A 99 -1.81 12.85 -0.93
N GLY A 100 -1.44 13.20 0.28
CA GLY A 100 -1.16 14.58 0.65
C GLY A 100 0.29 14.80 1.05
N TYR A 101 0.88 15.83 0.52
CA TYR A 101 2.26 16.24 0.81
C TYR A 101 2.29 17.66 1.42
N PRO A 102 2.04 17.84 2.74
CA PRO A 102 1.94 19.17 3.36
C PRO A 102 3.16 20.05 3.19
N GLY A 103 4.33 19.45 2.93
CA GLY A 103 5.56 20.16 2.66
C GLY A 103 5.67 20.72 1.25
N ASP A 104 4.94 20.13 0.30
CA ASP A 104 4.85 20.56 -1.10
C ASP A 104 3.56 20.04 -1.73
N THR A 105 2.49 20.80 -1.59
CA THR A 105 1.15 20.43 -2.06
C THR A 105 1.00 20.39 -3.60
N SER A 106 2.04 20.75 -4.35
CA SER A 106 2.04 20.53 -5.82
C SER A 106 2.20 19.05 -6.19
N ASN A 107 2.55 18.22 -5.23
CA ASN A 107 2.69 16.77 -5.38
C ASN A 107 1.41 16.01 -4.97
N ASP A 108 0.43 16.70 -4.36
CA ASP A 108 -0.82 16.06 -3.94
C ASP A 108 -1.54 15.45 -5.15
N PHE A 109 -2.07 14.24 -4.97
CA PHE A 109 -2.87 13.56 -5.99
C PHE A 109 -3.87 12.60 -5.37
N GLU A 110 -4.72 12.03 -6.19
CA GLU A 110 -5.77 11.12 -5.77
C GLU A 110 -5.92 9.92 -6.70
N GLU A 111 -6.40 8.82 -6.15
CA GLU A 111 -6.64 7.60 -6.90
C GLU A 111 -8.00 6.99 -6.57
N LEU A 112 -8.69 6.55 -7.61
CA LEU A 112 -9.73 5.53 -7.50
C LEU A 112 -9.05 4.16 -7.60
N TYR A 113 -9.26 3.29 -6.63
CA TYR A 113 -8.68 1.95 -6.66
C TYR A 113 -9.74 0.85 -6.56
N GLY A 114 -9.37 -0.34 -7.00
CA GLY A 114 -10.18 -1.51 -6.83
C GLY A 114 -9.40 -2.80 -7.01
N SER A 115 -9.85 -3.86 -6.32
CA SER A 115 -9.23 -5.17 -6.42
C SER A 115 -10.24 -6.31 -6.28
N VAL A 116 -9.83 -7.47 -6.76
CA VAL A 116 -10.52 -8.75 -6.55
C VAL A 116 -9.47 -9.78 -6.12
N SER A 117 -9.76 -10.46 -5.02
CA SER A 117 -8.93 -11.57 -4.52
C SER A 117 -9.63 -12.89 -4.71
N PHE A 118 -8.88 -13.90 -5.15
CA PHE A 118 -9.28 -15.30 -5.25
C PHE A 118 -8.24 -16.19 -4.57
N GLY A 119 -8.59 -16.72 -3.42
CA GLY A 119 -7.65 -17.50 -2.60
C GLY A 119 -6.44 -16.65 -2.19
N SER A 120 -5.27 -17.02 -2.69
CA SER A 120 -3.99 -16.32 -2.43
C SER A 120 -3.59 -15.33 -3.51
N ALA A 121 -4.38 -15.19 -4.58
CA ALA A 121 -4.12 -14.27 -5.66
C ALA A 121 -4.99 -13.02 -5.54
N THR A 122 -4.42 -11.85 -5.81
CA THR A 122 -5.15 -10.59 -5.93
C THR A 122 -4.78 -9.92 -7.26
N VAL A 123 -5.76 -9.36 -7.94
CA VAL A 123 -5.55 -8.46 -9.06
C VAL A 123 -6.24 -7.15 -8.76
N GLY A 124 -5.61 -6.03 -9.09
CA GLY A 124 -6.18 -4.73 -8.81
C GLY A 124 -5.72 -3.66 -9.77
N PHE A 125 -6.32 -2.48 -9.59
CA PHE A 125 -5.99 -1.29 -10.35
C PHE A 125 -6.04 -0.06 -9.44
N ASN A 126 -5.27 0.98 -9.83
CA ASN A 126 -5.39 2.34 -9.34
C ASN A 126 -5.46 3.28 -10.54
N TYR A 127 -6.34 4.26 -10.49
CA TYR A 127 -6.54 5.25 -11.52
C TYR A 127 -6.45 6.65 -10.94
N SER A 128 -5.65 7.51 -11.54
CA SER A 128 -5.57 8.94 -11.26
C SER A 128 -5.84 9.74 -12.52
N ASP A 129 -6.60 10.80 -12.46
CA ASP A 129 -6.79 11.73 -13.56
C ASP A 129 -5.71 12.82 -13.62
N ASP A 130 -4.98 13.04 -12.54
CA ASP A 130 -3.81 13.90 -12.47
C ASP A 130 -2.85 13.37 -11.38
N TYR A 131 -1.92 12.51 -11.79
CA TYR A 131 -1.01 11.81 -10.91
C TYR A 131 0.07 12.74 -10.34
N PHE A 132 0.82 12.27 -9.36
CA PHE A 132 1.89 12.95 -8.62
C PHE A 132 2.60 14.04 -9.45
N ALA A 133 2.77 15.25 -8.88
CA ALA A 133 3.39 16.42 -9.53
C ALA A 133 2.72 16.82 -10.87
N SER A 134 1.42 16.53 -11.03
CA SER A 134 0.64 16.82 -12.24
C SER A 134 1.24 16.18 -13.51
N THR A 135 1.62 14.91 -13.41
CA THR A 135 2.13 14.14 -14.55
C THR A 135 1.03 13.58 -15.46
N GLY A 136 -0.25 13.94 -15.19
CA GLY A 136 -1.40 13.59 -16.01
C GLY A 136 -2.07 12.29 -15.60
N GLU A 137 -2.95 11.79 -16.47
CA GLU A 137 -3.73 10.58 -16.22
C GLU A 137 -2.84 9.33 -16.18
N THR A 138 -3.06 8.49 -15.17
CA THR A 138 -2.37 7.20 -15.05
C THR A 138 -3.32 6.08 -14.68
N THR A 139 -2.98 4.87 -15.13
CA THR A 139 -3.59 3.63 -14.68
C THR A 139 -2.50 2.65 -14.25
N TYR A 140 -2.51 2.28 -12.98
CA TYR A 140 -1.64 1.24 -12.45
C TYR A 140 -2.42 -0.07 -12.33
N LEU A 141 -1.86 -1.17 -12.85
CA LEU A 141 -2.41 -2.52 -12.74
C LEU A 141 -1.42 -3.39 -11.99
N TYR A 142 -1.93 -4.24 -11.10
CA TYR A 142 -1.05 -5.11 -10.32
C TYR A 142 -1.63 -6.51 -10.09
N VAL A 143 -0.73 -7.44 -9.79
CA VAL A 143 -1.05 -8.77 -9.34
C VAL A 143 -0.18 -9.14 -8.13
N ASP A 144 -0.82 -9.69 -7.11
CA ASP A 144 -0.17 -10.25 -5.93
C ASP A 144 -0.44 -11.74 -5.83
N TYR A 145 0.53 -12.46 -5.28
CA TYR A 145 0.34 -13.86 -4.93
C TYR A 145 1.06 -14.22 -3.62
N GLY A 146 0.33 -14.81 -2.67
CA GLY A 146 0.85 -15.22 -1.36
C GLY A 146 1.05 -16.74 -1.23
N PHE A 147 2.17 -17.15 -0.64
CA PHE A 147 2.45 -18.53 -0.28
C PHE A 147 2.55 -18.65 1.25
N ASP A 148 1.85 -19.60 1.83
CA ASP A 148 2.06 -20.03 3.21
C ASP A 148 3.21 -21.03 3.25
N LEU A 149 4.31 -20.70 3.92
CA LEU A 149 5.51 -21.55 4.04
C LEU A 149 5.56 -22.31 5.37
N GLY A 150 4.60 -22.09 6.26
CA GLY A 150 4.50 -22.76 7.54
C GLY A 150 4.07 -21.84 8.69
N GLU A 151 4.32 -22.24 9.93
CA GLU A 151 3.94 -21.45 11.10
C GLU A 151 4.69 -20.12 11.10
N ASN A 152 3.94 -19.00 11.03
CA ASN A 152 4.45 -17.64 11.07
C ASN A 152 5.44 -17.28 9.94
N LEU A 153 5.40 -17.96 8.81
CA LEU A 153 6.27 -17.66 7.67
C LEU A 153 5.46 -17.66 6.37
N SER A 154 5.53 -16.59 5.61
CA SER A 154 4.91 -16.47 4.30
C SER A 154 5.82 -15.80 3.29
N LEU A 155 5.55 -16.04 2.02
CA LEU A 155 6.22 -15.41 0.87
C LEU A 155 5.17 -14.68 0.05
N GLY A 156 5.37 -13.40 -0.19
CA GLY A 156 4.59 -12.57 -1.11
C GLY A 156 5.37 -12.32 -2.41
N LEU A 157 4.65 -12.35 -3.51
CA LEU A 157 5.12 -11.91 -4.82
C LEU A 157 4.22 -10.79 -5.30
N HIS A 158 4.81 -9.75 -5.83
CA HIS A 158 4.13 -8.63 -6.43
C HIS A 158 4.70 -8.32 -7.82
N TYR A 159 3.83 -7.93 -8.74
CA TYR A 159 4.18 -7.29 -10.00
C TYR A 159 3.12 -6.24 -10.31
N GLY A 160 3.56 -5.05 -10.67
CA GLY A 160 2.73 -3.95 -11.10
C GLY A 160 3.24 -3.29 -12.37
N THR A 161 2.37 -2.58 -13.06
CA THR A 161 2.71 -1.79 -14.25
C THR A 161 1.83 -0.55 -14.30
N ILE A 162 2.42 0.59 -14.67
CA ILE A 162 1.71 1.86 -14.85
C ILE A 162 1.64 2.23 -16.33
N ASP A 163 0.47 2.70 -16.77
CA ASP A 163 0.24 3.30 -18.08
C ASP A 163 -0.07 4.78 -17.86
N ALA A 164 0.71 5.67 -18.48
CA ALA A 164 0.58 7.11 -18.36
C ALA A 164 0.26 7.75 -19.72
N ASP A 165 -0.83 8.54 -19.78
CA ASP A 165 -1.27 9.20 -21.00
C ASP A 165 -0.25 10.25 -21.50
N ASP A 166 0.37 11.01 -20.61
CA ASP A 166 1.50 11.90 -20.91
C ASP A 166 2.81 11.28 -20.45
N SER A 167 3.33 10.34 -21.25
CA SER A 167 4.59 9.66 -20.96
C SER A 167 5.77 10.63 -20.81
N VAL A 168 5.77 11.79 -21.48
CA VAL A 168 6.85 12.77 -21.38
C VAL A 168 6.85 13.45 -20.00
N ALA A 169 5.66 13.82 -19.49
CA ALA A 169 5.54 14.41 -18.15
C ALA A 169 5.87 13.37 -17.06
N TYR A 170 5.37 12.14 -17.23
CA TYR A 170 5.65 11.02 -16.34
C TYR A 170 7.15 10.69 -16.28
N ASP A 171 7.79 10.48 -17.44
CA ASP A 171 9.21 10.14 -17.55
C ASP A 171 10.13 11.25 -16.98
N ALA A 172 9.68 12.51 -17.04
CA ALA A 172 10.43 13.63 -16.46
C ALA A 172 10.51 13.56 -14.91
N VAL A 173 9.61 12.84 -14.27
CA VAL A 173 9.54 12.66 -12.81
C VAL A 173 10.00 11.26 -12.40
N PHE A 174 9.58 10.23 -13.11
CA PHE A 174 9.75 8.82 -12.73
C PHE A 174 10.77 8.06 -13.57
N GLU A 175 11.43 8.72 -14.54
CA GLU A 175 12.57 8.19 -15.29
C GLU A 175 12.27 6.78 -15.89
N ASP A 176 11.14 6.64 -16.59
CA ASP A 176 10.66 5.38 -17.19
C ASP A 176 10.32 4.25 -16.17
N ALA A 177 10.11 4.55 -14.89
CA ALA A 177 9.70 3.58 -13.88
C ALA A 177 8.25 3.12 -14.11
N ILE A 178 8.06 2.22 -15.07
CA ILE A 178 6.75 1.73 -15.52
C ILE A 178 6.36 0.44 -14.82
N ASP A 179 7.30 -0.50 -14.68
CA ASP A 179 7.06 -1.80 -14.05
C ASP A 179 7.74 -1.84 -12.68
N ASP A 180 7.07 -2.46 -11.72
CA ASP A 180 7.66 -2.76 -10.41
C ASP A 180 7.39 -4.20 -10.00
N TYR A 181 8.28 -4.76 -9.20
CA TYR A 181 8.11 -6.09 -8.63
C TYR A 181 8.80 -6.23 -7.30
N SER A 182 8.22 -7.07 -6.46
CA SER A 182 8.83 -7.41 -5.18
C SER A 182 8.64 -8.86 -4.79
N ILE A 183 9.59 -9.33 -3.97
CA ILE A 183 9.53 -10.61 -3.28
C ILE A 183 9.70 -10.31 -1.80
N THR A 184 8.68 -10.63 -0.99
CA THR A 184 8.69 -10.34 0.45
C THR A 184 8.56 -11.62 1.26
N LEU A 185 9.52 -11.87 2.14
CA LEU A 185 9.45 -12.91 3.15
C LEU A 185 8.99 -12.29 4.46
N SER A 186 7.82 -12.73 4.95
CA SER A 186 7.18 -12.20 6.15
C SER A 186 7.17 -13.21 7.28
N THR A 187 7.49 -12.74 8.49
CA THR A 187 7.38 -13.53 9.72
C THR A 187 6.85 -12.68 10.88
N GLU A 188 6.42 -13.32 11.95
CA GLU A 188 6.02 -12.63 13.18
C GLU A 188 6.81 -13.19 14.38
N MET A 189 7.35 -12.29 15.21
CA MET A 189 8.03 -12.64 16.46
C MET A 189 7.53 -11.74 17.60
N ALA A 190 7.01 -12.35 18.65
CA ALA A 190 6.52 -11.65 19.85
C ALA A 190 5.48 -10.56 19.55
N GLY A 191 4.63 -10.76 18.53
CA GLY A 191 3.61 -9.83 18.10
C GLY A 191 4.17 -8.62 17.33
N VAL A 192 5.38 -8.72 16.79
CA VAL A 192 5.99 -7.79 15.84
C VAL A 192 6.12 -8.50 14.51
N GLY A 193 5.53 -7.95 13.46
CA GLY A 193 5.73 -8.39 12.08
C GLY A 193 7.12 -7.98 11.61
N ILE A 194 7.77 -8.82 10.83
CA ILE A 194 9.07 -8.57 10.22
C ILE A 194 9.01 -8.98 8.77
N ASP A 195 9.21 -8.03 7.89
CA ASP A 195 9.23 -8.24 6.44
C ASP A 195 10.65 -8.02 5.90
N PHE A 196 11.09 -8.95 5.07
CA PHE A 196 12.32 -8.86 4.29
C PHE A 196 11.92 -8.79 2.82
N SER A 197 12.09 -7.64 2.21
CA SER A 197 11.66 -7.39 0.85
C SER A 197 12.83 -7.19 -0.09
N PHE A 198 12.78 -7.82 -1.25
CA PHE A 198 13.56 -7.50 -2.42
C PHE A 198 12.65 -6.77 -3.38
N ILE A 199 13.01 -5.55 -3.76
CA ILE A 199 12.16 -4.63 -4.52
C ILE A 199 12.98 -4.10 -5.68
N ASP A 200 12.34 -3.95 -6.84
CA ASP A 200 12.97 -3.44 -8.05
C ASP A 200 11.92 -2.79 -8.96
N SER A 201 12.35 -1.89 -9.82
CA SER A 201 11.52 -1.25 -10.83
C SER A 201 12.25 -1.16 -12.16
N SER A 202 11.51 -0.94 -13.24
CA SER A 202 12.07 -0.79 -14.59
C SER A 202 12.64 0.60 -14.87
N GLY A 203 12.63 1.51 -13.90
CA GLY A 203 13.11 2.89 -14.06
C GLY A 203 14.54 2.99 -14.59
N SER A 204 14.90 4.16 -15.03
CA SER A 204 16.26 4.49 -15.50
C SER A 204 16.79 5.73 -14.75
N GLY A 205 18.10 5.96 -14.78
CA GLY A 205 18.68 7.16 -14.18
C GLY A 205 18.83 7.13 -12.66
N ALA A 206 18.43 8.17 -11.97
CA ALA A 206 18.61 8.30 -10.51
C ALA A 206 17.57 7.53 -9.71
N LEU A 207 16.41 7.21 -10.33
CA LEU A 207 15.36 6.36 -9.77
C LEU A 207 15.53 4.88 -10.17
N ASP A 208 16.45 4.56 -11.08
CA ASP A 208 16.91 3.19 -11.33
C ASP A 208 17.84 2.83 -10.15
N ALA A 209 17.24 2.55 -9.04
CA ALA A 209 17.95 1.83 -8.01
C ALA A 209 18.21 0.42 -8.51
N ASP A 210 19.47 -0.05 -8.47
CA ASP A 210 19.72 -1.48 -8.42
C ASP A 210 18.76 -2.08 -7.38
N ALA A 211 18.20 -3.25 -7.69
CA ALA A 211 17.26 -3.94 -6.81
C ALA A 211 17.59 -3.79 -5.32
N GLU A 212 16.67 -3.24 -4.55
CA GLU A 212 16.87 -2.85 -3.17
C GLU A 212 16.41 -3.93 -2.18
N PHE A 213 17.03 -3.90 -1.02
CA PHE A 213 16.70 -4.80 0.09
C PHE A 213 16.16 -3.99 1.27
N ALA A 214 14.87 -4.13 1.55
CA ALA A 214 14.25 -3.46 2.69
C ALA A 214 13.91 -4.43 3.82
N VAL A 215 14.00 -3.94 5.05
CA VAL A 215 13.52 -4.63 6.25
C VAL A 215 12.54 -3.73 6.97
N THR A 216 11.33 -4.25 7.23
CA THR A 216 10.28 -3.50 7.95
C THR A 216 9.85 -4.25 9.20
N PHE A 217 9.81 -3.54 10.31
CA PHE A 217 9.22 -3.99 11.58
C PHE A 217 7.87 -3.30 11.77
N SER A 218 6.82 -4.07 12.01
CA SER A 218 5.46 -3.53 12.15
C SER A 218 4.78 -4.01 13.42
N LYS A 219 3.85 -3.19 13.94
CA LYS A 219 3.06 -3.51 15.11
C LYS A 219 1.65 -2.98 14.96
N SER A 220 0.67 -3.85 15.19
CA SER A 220 -0.73 -3.48 15.39
C SER A 220 -0.95 -2.90 16.79
N LEU A 221 -1.81 -1.89 16.91
CA LEU A 221 -2.12 -1.14 18.13
C LEU A 221 -3.54 -1.44 18.62
#